data_57bde0fae5f0d736fac5e34cf4c0ad43
#
_entry.id   57bde0fae5f0d736fac5e34cf4c0ad43
#
_cell.length_a   1.000
_cell.length_b   1.000
_cell.length_c   1.000
_cell.angle_alpha   90.00
_cell.angle_beta   90.00
_cell.angle_gamma   90.00
#
_symmetry.space_group_name_H-M   'P 1'
#
loop_
_entity.id
_entity.type
_entity.pdbx_description
1 polymer ?
#
loop_
_entity_poly.entity_id
_entity_poly.type
_entity_poly.pdbx_seq_one_letter_code
_entity_poly.pdbx_strand_id
1 'polypeptide(L)'
;MREGFMRMALEEARLAQLGGDVPVGAVIVHGGEVVARAHNEREACGDPIAHAELLAMQRAARALGRRRLEGCTMYVTLEPCPMCAGAVALSGLDAVYFGAYDPRMGCAGSVYDLPEDKALGACVPCMGGQLEAECAALLRAFFGEKRA
;
A
#
# COMPACT_ATOMS: atom_id res chain seq x y z
N MET A 1 -16.40 6.44 4.62
CA MET A 1 -15.80 6.24 3.28
C MET A 1 -14.37 5.70 3.34
N ARG A 2 -13.47 6.34 4.09
CA ARG A 2 -12.10 5.85 4.23
C ARG A 2 -12.03 4.45 4.83
N GLU A 3 -12.80 4.19 5.88
CA GLU A 3 -12.81 2.88 6.51
C GLU A 3 -13.25 1.81 5.51
N GLY A 4 -14.25 2.11 4.69
CA GLY A 4 -14.71 1.18 3.65
C GLY A 4 -13.64 0.84 2.64
N PHE A 5 -12.85 1.83 2.21
CA PHE A 5 -11.74 1.58 1.29
C PHE A 5 -10.62 0.78 1.95
N MET A 6 -10.32 1.06 3.23
CA MET A 6 -9.32 0.27 3.95
C MET A 6 -9.79 -1.18 4.14
N ARG A 7 -11.09 -1.42 4.33
CA ARG A 7 -11.62 -2.78 4.40
C ARG A 7 -11.46 -3.51 3.08
N MET A 8 -11.60 -2.82 1.95
CA MET A 8 -11.33 -3.40 0.63
C MET A 8 -9.84 -3.77 0.50
N ALA A 9 -8.94 -2.93 1.01
CA ALA A 9 -7.52 -3.24 1.04
C ALA A 9 -7.23 -4.46 1.91
N LEU A 10 -7.94 -4.61 3.04
CA LEU A 10 -7.82 -5.81 3.89
C LEU A 10 -8.29 -7.06 3.18
N GLU A 11 -9.35 -6.98 2.38
CA GLU A 11 -9.80 -8.12 1.56
C GLU A 11 -8.68 -8.56 0.60
N GLU A 12 -8.02 -7.59 -0.05
CA GLU A 12 -6.88 -7.89 -0.91
C GLU A 12 -5.74 -8.52 -0.13
N ALA A 13 -5.45 -8.02 1.07
CA ALA A 13 -4.40 -8.59 1.92
C ALA A 13 -4.67 -10.08 2.24
N ARG A 14 -5.92 -10.43 2.47
CA ARG A 14 -6.29 -11.83 2.71
C ARG A 14 -6.05 -12.70 1.48
N LEU A 15 -6.27 -12.16 0.29
CA LEU A 15 -5.96 -12.88 -0.96
C LEU A 15 -4.46 -13.14 -1.09
N ALA A 16 -3.62 -12.18 -0.70
CA ALA A 16 -2.17 -12.37 -0.67
C ALA A 16 -1.80 -13.53 0.26
N GLN A 17 -2.40 -13.57 1.45
CA GLN A 17 -2.15 -14.62 2.44
C GLN A 17 -2.51 -16.00 1.88
N LEU A 18 -3.64 -16.10 1.18
CA LEU A 18 -4.05 -17.36 0.54
C LEU A 18 -3.03 -17.83 -0.50
N GLY A 19 -2.34 -16.90 -1.15
CA GLY A 19 -1.28 -17.22 -2.10
C GLY A 19 0.09 -17.44 -1.47
N GLY A 20 0.16 -17.46 -0.14
CA GLY A 20 1.42 -17.69 0.59
C GLY A 20 2.29 -16.45 0.72
N ASP A 21 1.76 -15.27 0.43
CA ASP A 21 2.50 -14.03 0.50
C ASP A 21 2.19 -13.23 1.77
N VAL A 22 3.05 -12.28 2.09
CA VAL A 22 2.82 -11.35 3.19
C VAL A 22 1.48 -10.63 2.92
N PRO A 23 0.55 -10.63 3.91
CA PRO A 23 -0.80 -10.09 3.69
C PRO A 23 -0.81 -8.57 3.68
N VAL A 24 -0.50 -8.01 2.52
CA VAL A 24 -0.59 -6.59 2.24
C VAL A 24 -1.51 -6.40 1.03
N GLY A 25 -2.46 -5.50 1.18
CA GLY A 25 -3.39 -5.15 0.12
C GLY A 25 -3.48 -3.64 -0.05
N ALA A 26 -3.81 -3.21 -1.26
CA ALA A 26 -3.92 -1.80 -1.58
C ALA A 26 -5.08 -1.57 -2.55
N VAL A 27 -5.74 -0.41 -2.39
CA VAL A 27 -6.71 0.08 -3.36
C VAL A 27 -6.39 1.53 -3.68
N ILE A 28 -6.69 1.94 -4.90
CA ILE A 28 -6.54 3.33 -5.33
C ILE A 28 -7.92 3.84 -5.76
N VAL A 29 -8.25 5.02 -5.26
CA VAL A 29 -9.56 5.65 -5.43
C VAL A 29 -9.40 6.95 -6.20
N HIS A 30 -10.26 7.15 -7.20
CA HIS A 30 -10.31 8.38 -7.98
C HIS A 30 -11.78 8.80 -8.09
N GLY A 31 -12.07 10.04 -7.68
CA GLY A 31 -13.45 10.55 -7.74
C GLY A 31 -14.45 9.72 -6.93
N GLY A 32 -14.02 9.16 -5.81
CA GLY A 32 -14.87 8.33 -4.96
C GLY A 32 -15.02 6.89 -5.42
N GLU A 33 -14.40 6.50 -6.54
CA GLU A 33 -14.51 5.16 -7.08
C GLU A 33 -13.16 4.43 -7.05
N VAL A 34 -13.18 3.13 -6.76
CA VAL A 34 -11.98 2.30 -6.78
C VAL A 34 -11.60 2.04 -8.23
N VAL A 35 -10.40 2.50 -8.62
CA VAL A 35 -9.88 2.31 -9.98
C VAL A 35 -8.82 1.21 -10.06
N ALA A 36 -8.28 0.77 -8.91
CA ALA A 36 -7.31 -0.32 -8.88
C ALA A 36 -7.35 -1.02 -7.54
N ARG A 37 -7.14 -2.33 -7.56
CA ARG A 37 -7.01 -3.19 -6.38
C ARG A 37 -5.82 -4.10 -6.61
N ALA A 38 -5.05 -4.36 -5.56
CA ALA A 38 -3.88 -5.23 -5.67
C ALA A 38 -3.48 -5.78 -4.31
N HIS A 39 -2.72 -6.86 -4.32
CA HIS A 39 -2.12 -7.44 -3.12
C HIS A 39 -0.74 -7.96 -3.49
N ASN A 40 0.06 -8.27 -2.49
CA ASN A 40 1.39 -8.83 -2.72
C ASN A 40 1.29 -10.12 -3.53
N GLU A 41 2.09 -10.21 -4.60
CA GLU A 41 2.13 -11.38 -5.48
C GLU A 41 3.57 -11.84 -5.75
N ARG A 42 4.48 -11.63 -4.78
CA ARG A 42 5.89 -12.00 -4.95
C ARG A 42 6.04 -13.51 -5.12
N GLU A 43 5.34 -14.29 -4.30
CA GLU A 43 5.39 -15.76 -4.38
C GLU A 43 4.60 -16.26 -5.60
N ALA A 44 3.40 -15.72 -5.83
CA ALA A 44 2.55 -16.16 -6.94
C ALA A 44 3.18 -15.89 -8.31
N CYS A 45 3.88 -14.76 -8.45
CA CYS A 45 4.48 -14.35 -9.73
C CYS A 45 5.99 -14.59 -9.81
N GLY A 46 6.62 -15.04 -8.71
CA GLY A 46 8.07 -15.18 -8.65
C GLY A 46 8.79 -13.86 -8.88
N ASP A 47 8.22 -12.76 -8.39
CA ASP A 47 8.68 -11.41 -8.65
C ASP A 47 8.95 -10.68 -7.33
N PRO A 48 10.23 -10.37 -7.02
CA PRO A 48 10.59 -9.75 -5.74
C PRO A 48 10.05 -8.34 -5.54
N ILE A 49 9.60 -7.67 -6.59
CA ILE A 49 9.07 -6.32 -6.50
C ILE A 49 7.55 -6.25 -6.67
N ALA A 50 6.86 -7.39 -6.71
CA ALA A 50 5.39 -7.44 -6.87
C ALA A 50 4.68 -7.11 -5.55
N HIS A 51 4.94 -5.94 -5.02
CA HIS A 51 4.27 -5.40 -3.84
C HIS A 51 2.90 -4.82 -4.20
N ALA A 52 1.95 -4.92 -3.28
CA ALA A 52 0.58 -4.43 -3.49
C ALA A 52 0.56 -2.99 -4.00
N GLU A 53 1.37 -2.11 -3.41
CA GLU A 53 1.38 -0.68 -3.75
C GLU A 53 1.82 -0.45 -5.19
N LEU A 54 2.90 -1.11 -5.61
CA LEU A 54 3.40 -0.96 -6.98
C LEU A 54 2.39 -1.47 -8.00
N LEU A 55 1.80 -2.63 -7.73
CA LEU A 55 0.79 -3.22 -8.60
C LEU A 55 -0.45 -2.32 -8.69
N ALA A 56 -0.88 -1.77 -7.55
CA ALA A 56 -2.04 -0.88 -7.53
C ALA A 56 -1.78 0.39 -8.35
N MET A 57 -0.61 1.00 -8.20
CA MET A 57 -0.27 2.20 -8.96
C MET A 57 -0.17 1.92 -10.46
N GLN A 58 0.42 0.79 -10.86
CA GLN A 58 0.47 0.38 -12.26
C GLN A 58 -0.93 0.20 -12.84
N ARG A 59 -1.79 -0.50 -12.11
CA ARG A 59 -3.17 -0.76 -12.55
C ARG A 59 -4.00 0.52 -12.65
N ALA A 60 -3.83 1.43 -11.70
CA ALA A 60 -4.53 2.71 -11.72
C ALA A 60 -4.10 3.56 -12.93
N ALA A 61 -2.81 3.62 -13.20
CA ALA A 61 -2.29 4.36 -14.35
C ALA A 61 -2.86 3.82 -15.66
N ARG A 62 -2.92 2.49 -15.80
CA ARG A 62 -3.52 1.85 -16.98
C ARG A 62 -5.01 2.15 -17.08
N ALA A 63 -5.74 2.04 -15.97
CA ALA A 63 -7.18 2.28 -15.95
C ALA A 63 -7.52 3.72 -16.32
N LEU A 64 -6.71 4.67 -15.88
CA LEU A 64 -6.92 6.09 -16.16
C LEU A 64 -6.28 6.56 -17.46
N GLY A 65 -5.47 5.71 -18.08
CA GLY A 65 -4.79 6.05 -19.33
C GLY A 65 -3.78 7.17 -19.19
N ARG A 66 -3.13 7.28 -18.03
CA ARG A 66 -2.14 8.33 -17.79
C ARG A 66 -1.08 7.87 -16.80
N ARG A 67 0.10 8.47 -16.88
CA ARG A 67 1.25 8.11 -16.05
C ARG A 67 1.15 8.66 -14.62
N ARG A 68 0.61 9.85 -14.45
CA ARG A 68 0.53 10.49 -13.14
C ARG A 68 -0.84 10.23 -12.51
N LEU A 69 -0.84 10.14 -11.19
CA LEU A 69 -2.02 9.75 -10.42
C LEU A 69 -2.62 10.90 -9.62
N GLU A 70 -2.54 12.14 -10.13
CA GLU A 70 -3.22 13.27 -9.52
C GLU A 70 -4.71 12.99 -9.40
N GLY A 71 -5.30 13.40 -8.29
CA GLY A 71 -6.70 13.14 -8.00
C GLY A 71 -6.97 11.77 -7.39
N CYS A 72 -5.91 10.96 -7.22
CA CYS A 72 -6.05 9.61 -6.67
C CYS A 72 -5.52 9.54 -5.24
N THR A 73 -6.16 8.69 -4.43
CA THR A 73 -5.75 8.38 -3.06
C THR A 73 -5.53 6.88 -2.92
N MET A 74 -4.42 6.48 -2.31
CA MET A 74 -4.13 5.07 -2.06
C MET A 74 -4.44 4.70 -0.61
N TYR A 75 -5.05 3.53 -0.43
CA TYR A 75 -5.26 2.90 0.87
C TYR A 75 -4.50 1.60 0.87
N VAL A 76 -3.59 1.43 1.83
CA VAL A 76 -2.75 0.23 1.92
C VAL A 76 -2.70 -0.26 3.37
N THR A 77 -2.69 -1.57 3.57
CA THR A 77 -2.81 -2.15 4.91
C THR A 77 -1.53 -2.02 5.75
N LEU A 78 -0.39 -1.81 5.11
CA LEU A 78 0.91 -1.67 5.78
C LEU A 78 1.63 -0.42 5.27
N GLU A 79 2.33 0.25 6.16
CA GLU A 79 3.18 1.40 5.81
C GLU A 79 4.14 1.02 4.66
N PRO A 80 4.23 1.84 3.61
CA PRO A 80 5.09 1.53 2.47
C PRO A 80 6.57 1.38 2.84
N CYS A 81 7.22 0.37 2.24
CA CYS A 81 8.66 0.14 2.34
C CYS A 81 9.42 1.18 1.50
N PRO A 82 10.77 1.20 1.54
CA PRO A 82 11.54 2.18 0.76
C PRO A 82 11.22 2.20 -0.73
N MET A 83 11.06 1.02 -1.33
CA MET A 83 10.74 0.90 -2.75
C MET A 83 9.39 1.52 -3.08
N CYS A 84 8.36 1.16 -2.31
CA CYS A 84 7.00 1.64 -2.55
C CYS A 84 6.85 3.11 -2.17
N ALA A 85 7.48 3.54 -1.09
CA ALA A 85 7.47 4.96 -0.70
C ALA A 85 8.14 5.83 -1.75
N GLY A 86 9.23 5.35 -2.35
CA GLY A 86 9.87 6.03 -3.47
C GLY A 86 8.95 6.13 -4.68
N ALA A 87 8.25 5.06 -4.99
CA ALA A 87 7.28 5.05 -6.08
C ALA A 87 6.13 6.03 -5.81
N VAL A 88 5.65 6.09 -4.56
CA VAL A 88 4.63 7.06 -4.15
C VAL A 88 5.12 8.49 -4.38
N ALA A 89 6.36 8.78 -3.99
CA ALA A 89 6.95 10.11 -4.19
C ALA A 89 6.94 10.54 -5.66
N LEU A 90 7.09 9.59 -6.57
CA LEU A 90 7.14 9.84 -8.02
C LEU A 90 5.77 9.80 -8.69
N SER A 91 4.74 9.30 -8.00
CA SER A 91 3.47 8.93 -8.62
C SER A 91 2.52 10.08 -8.92
N GLY A 92 2.59 11.15 -8.15
CA GLY A 92 1.61 12.23 -8.23
C GLY A 92 0.32 11.96 -7.44
N LEU A 93 0.28 10.90 -6.61
CA LEU A 93 -0.86 10.64 -5.73
C LEU A 93 -1.15 11.86 -4.83
N ASP A 94 -2.42 12.08 -4.54
CA ASP A 94 -2.85 13.17 -3.65
C ASP A 94 -2.54 12.84 -2.19
N ALA A 95 -2.68 11.58 -1.79
CA ALA A 95 -2.48 11.14 -0.42
C ALA A 95 -2.37 9.62 -0.33
N VAL A 96 -1.79 9.14 0.76
CA VAL A 96 -1.76 7.71 1.12
C VAL A 96 -2.28 7.57 2.56
N TYR A 97 -3.22 6.64 2.74
CA TYR A 97 -3.66 6.19 4.07
C TYR A 97 -3.16 4.77 4.26
N PHE A 98 -2.49 4.50 5.39
CA PHE A 98 -2.05 3.14 5.67
C PHE A 98 -2.57 2.66 7.03
N GLY A 99 -2.63 1.35 7.20
CA GLY A 99 -3.14 0.75 8.42
C GLY A 99 -2.06 0.59 9.48
N ALA A 100 -1.28 -0.47 9.38
CA ALA A 100 -0.23 -0.78 10.35
C ALA A 100 1.05 -0.02 10.06
N TYR A 101 1.73 0.41 11.12
CA TYR A 101 3.08 0.98 11.02
C TYR A 101 4.11 -0.13 10.91
N ASP A 102 5.21 0.13 10.21
CA ASP A 102 6.33 -0.80 10.11
C ASP A 102 7.58 -0.14 10.69
N PRO A 103 7.93 -0.44 11.94
CA PRO A 103 9.08 0.19 12.59
C PRO A 103 10.43 -0.25 12.03
N ARG A 104 10.47 -1.30 11.21
CA ARG A 104 11.71 -1.82 10.63
C ARG A 104 12.01 -1.27 9.25
N MET A 105 10.99 -1.20 8.39
CA MET A 105 11.16 -0.86 6.97
C MET A 105 10.22 0.25 6.51
N GLY A 106 9.41 0.81 7.40
CA GLY A 106 8.42 1.82 7.01
C GLY A 106 9.06 3.14 6.62
N CYS A 107 8.72 3.61 5.43
CA CYS A 107 9.28 4.85 4.89
C CYS A 107 8.23 5.92 4.60
N ALA A 108 7.13 5.87 5.33
CA ALA A 108 6.10 6.92 5.34
C ALA A 108 5.93 7.49 6.76
N GLY A 109 7.03 7.55 7.51
CA GLY A 109 7.09 8.17 8.82
C GLY A 109 7.85 7.39 9.89
N SER A 110 7.90 6.04 9.83
CA SER A 110 8.49 5.23 10.91
C SER A 110 10.02 5.27 10.92
N VAL A 111 10.67 4.93 9.79
CA VAL A 111 12.14 4.98 9.67
C VAL A 111 12.55 6.21 8.90
N TYR A 112 11.97 6.40 7.74
CA TYR A 112 12.14 7.59 6.91
C TYR A 112 10.76 8.06 6.45
N ASP A 113 10.71 9.26 5.87
CA ASP A 113 9.48 9.77 5.25
C ASP A 113 9.81 10.24 3.84
N LEU A 114 9.89 9.29 2.90
CA LEU A 114 10.25 9.58 1.52
C LEU A 114 9.16 10.35 0.76
N PRO A 115 7.85 10.02 0.93
CA PRO A 115 6.82 10.71 0.17
C PRO A 115 6.69 12.21 0.49
N GLU A 116 7.14 12.62 1.66
CA GLU A 116 7.08 14.03 2.08
C GLU A 116 8.47 14.67 2.21
N ASP A 117 9.51 14.02 1.71
CA ASP A 117 10.87 14.52 1.82
C ASP A 117 11.11 15.66 0.83
N LYS A 118 11.38 16.86 1.38
CA LYS A 118 11.62 18.06 0.59
C LYS A 118 12.86 17.94 -0.30
N ALA A 119 13.83 17.13 0.11
CA ALA A 119 15.04 16.91 -0.67
C ALA A 119 14.72 16.24 -2.02
N LEU A 120 13.64 15.45 -2.07
CA LEU A 120 13.19 14.79 -3.29
C LEU A 120 12.20 15.64 -4.07
N GLY A 121 11.79 16.79 -3.53
CA GLY A 121 10.77 17.63 -4.15
C GLY A 121 9.38 17.00 -4.12
N ALA A 122 9.19 15.97 -3.32
CA ALA A 122 7.92 15.26 -3.21
C ALA A 122 7.08 15.82 -2.06
N CYS A 123 5.77 15.75 -2.23
CA CYS A 123 4.84 16.14 -1.18
C CYS A 123 3.54 15.34 -1.31
N VAL A 124 3.62 14.05 -0.94
CA VAL A 124 2.45 13.19 -0.87
C VAL A 124 2.19 12.88 0.61
N PRO A 125 1.18 13.51 1.22
CA PRO A 125 0.92 13.27 2.64
C PRO A 125 0.52 11.82 2.89
N CYS A 126 1.06 11.24 3.96
CA CYS A 126 0.81 9.87 4.37
C CYS A 126 0.28 9.86 5.80
N MET A 127 -0.88 9.25 6.00
CA MET A 127 -1.54 9.17 7.28
C MET A 127 -1.74 7.71 7.68
N GLY A 128 -1.17 7.31 8.82
CA GLY A 128 -1.25 5.95 9.31
C GLY A 128 -2.31 5.74 10.39
N GLY A 129 -2.52 4.47 10.75
CA GLY A 129 -3.39 4.10 11.85
C GLY A 129 -4.83 3.75 11.49
N GLN A 130 -5.18 3.71 10.22
CA GLN A 130 -6.53 3.35 9.81
C GLN A 130 -6.73 1.83 9.92
N LEU A 131 -7.66 1.42 10.79
CA LEU A 131 -7.88 0.00 11.10
C LEU A 131 -6.57 -0.69 11.47
N GLU A 132 -5.72 0.03 12.20
CA GLU A 132 -4.36 -0.42 12.53
C GLU A 132 -4.35 -1.79 13.20
N ALA A 133 -5.23 -2.00 14.17
CA ALA A 133 -5.28 -3.26 14.91
C ALA A 133 -5.60 -4.45 14.01
N GLU A 134 -6.56 -4.30 13.09
CA GLU A 134 -6.94 -5.35 12.17
C GLU A 134 -5.82 -5.65 11.16
N CYS A 135 -5.19 -4.61 10.64
CA CYS A 135 -4.07 -4.75 9.71
C CYS A 135 -2.87 -5.43 10.38
N ALA A 136 -2.53 -4.99 11.59
CA ALA A 136 -1.42 -5.57 12.35
C ALA A 136 -1.70 -7.01 12.75
N ALA A 137 -2.95 -7.33 13.12
CA ALA A 137 -3.33 -8.70 13.50
C ALA A 137 -3.13 -9.68 12.35
N LEU A 138 -3.48 -9.27 11.14
CA LEU A 138 -3.32 -10.12 9.95
C LEU A 138 -1.84 -10.42 9.69
N LEU A 139 -0.98 -9.41 9.83
CA LEU A 139 0.47 -9.57 9.67
C LEU A 139 1.05 -10.48 10.75
N ARG A 140 0.66 -10.29 12.01
CA ARG A 140 1.13 -11.14 13.12
C ARG A 140 0.74 -12.59 12.93
N ALA A 141 -0.49 -12.84 12.47
CA ALA A 141 -0.97 -14.20 12.21
C ALA A 141 -0.11 -14.89 11.15
N PHE A 142 0.20 -14.19 10.07
CA PHE A 142 1.02 -14.73 8.99
C PHE A 142 2.44 -15.06 9.48
N PHE A 143 3.11 -14.13 10.16
CA PHE A 143 4.47 -14.34 10.64
C PHE A 143 4.52 -15.37 11.78
N GLY A 144 3.47 -15.44 12.60
CA GLY A 144 3.35 -16.46 13.64
C GLY A 144 3.26 -17.86 13.06
N GLU A 145 2.46 -18.06 12.02
CA GLU A 145 2.35 -19.35 11.31
C GLU A 145 3.68 -19.78 10.71
N LYS A 146 4.45 -18.84 10.15
CA LYS A 146 5.76 -19.16 9.57
C LYS A 146 6.82 -19.54 10.59
N ARG A 147 6.65 -19.10 11.84
CA ARG A 147 7.57 -19.43 12.93
C ARG A 147 7.25 -20.78 13.57
N ALA A 148 6.04 -21.24 13.37
CA ALA A 148 5.62 -22.55 13.87
C ALA A 148 6.04 -23.63 12.88
#